data_cfc5b4609ed341ace6a20eac9c427b84
#
_entry.id   cfc5b4609ed341ace6a20eac9c427b84
#
_cell.length_a   1.000
_cell.length_b   1.000
_cell.length_c   1.000
_cell.angle_alpha   90.00
_cell.angle_beta   90.00
_cell.angle_gamma   90.00
#
_symmetry.space_group_name_H-M   'P 1'
#
loop_
_entity.id
_entity.type
_entity.pdbx_description
1 polymer ?
#
loop_
_entity_poly.entity_id
_entity_poly.type
_entity_poly.pdbx_seq_one_letter_code
_entity_poly.pdbx_strand_id
1 'polypeptide(L)'
;LGTQQDVQRFLESACVRLGSPLEKGRNSGSAVFIASNLPEALTLRLKDESILKDNSKQAQTLSLNLNELHRSHPLVGLLAQYLLENALDSENPVAARCAVTLTENVEVVTTLYLLRLRHQLSYVRRREPFQMMAEETITLAVRGRVNPTWESGDSTSQLLACKPSGNLPVETIHREIHAALQFLTDHPEQLEKLAHERANTLLADHQRVREAARDVGQYKVSPCLPVDVMGVYVLLPDSL
;
A
#
# COMPACT_ATOMS: atom_id res chain seq x y z
N LEU A 1 -9.73 -2.45 -2.53
CA LEU A 1 -9.09 -3.76 -2.34
C LEU A 1 -8.33 -4.05 -3.62
N GLY A 2 -7.01 -4.31 -3.52
CA GLY A 2 -6.15 -4.51 -4.69
C GLY A 2 -6.64 -5.63 -5.59
N THR A 3 -6.62 -5.36 -6.89
CA THR A 3 -6.97 -6.34 -7.93
C THR A 3 -5.83 -7.37 -8.12
N GLN A 4 -6.10 -8.45 -8.86
CA GLN A 4 -5.04 -9.39 -9.24
C GLN A 4 -3.91 -8.71 -10.04
N GLN A 5 -4.25 -7.72 -10.86
CA GLN A 5 -3.27 -6.92 -11.60
C GLN A 5 -2.37 -6.09 -10.66
N ASP A 6 -2.92 -5.58 -9.56
CA ASP A 6 -2.13 -4.86 -8.55
C ASP A 6 -1.14 -5.78 -7.83
N VAL A 7 -1.54 -7.02 -7.52
CA VAL A 7 -0.66 -8.03 -6.94
C VAL A 7 0.46 -8.41 -7.90
N GLN A 8 0.14 -8.60 -9.18
CA GLN A 8 1.14 -8.91 -10.21
C GLN A 8 2.14 -7.76 -10.37
N ARG A 9 1.65 -6.53 -10.49
CA ARG A 9 2.50 -5.32 -10.59
C ARG A 9 3.38 -5.14 -9.35
N PHE A 10 2.84 -5.41 -8.15
CA PHE A 10 3.62 -5.41 -6.93
C PHE A 10 4.76 -6.43 -6.99
N LEU A 11 4.47 -7.68 -7.35
CA LEU A 11 5.48 -8.73 -7.47
C LEU A 11 6.58 -8.40 -8.46
N GLU A 12 6.20 -7.94 -9.66
CA GLU A 12 7.16 -7.54 -10.69
C GLU A 12 8.09 -6.44 -10.18
N SER A 13 7.52 -5.39 -9.56
CA SER A 13 8.29 -4.28 -9.02
C SER A 13 9.18 -4.69 -7.84
N ALA A 14 8.67 -5.51 -6.93
CA ALA A 14 9.39 -6.01 -5.78
C ALA A 14 10.59 -6.88 -6.20
N CYS A 15 10.36 -7.82 -7.13
CA CYS A 15 11.40 -8.71 -7.63
C CYS A 15 12.52 -7.96 -8.35
N VAL A 16 12.19 -6.95 -9.15
CA VAL A 16 13.22 -6.08 -9.79
C VAL A 16 14.05 -5.35 -8.74
N ARG A 17 13.42 -4.76 -7.72
CA ARG A 17 14.13 -4.05 -6.65
C ARG A 17 15.01 -4.95 -5.80
N LEU A 18 14.61 -6.20 -5.62
CA LEU A 18 15.35 -7.21 -4.86
C LEU A 18 16.43 -7.93 -5.69
N GLY A 19 16.66 -7.51 -6.95
CA GLY A 19 17.70 -8.09 -7.81
C GLY A 19 17.32 -9.42 -8.46
N SER A 20 16.07 -9.83 -8.36
CA SER A 20 15.56 -11.07 -8.96
C SER A 20 14.30 -10.81 -9.80
N PRO A 21 14.43 -10.17 -10.97
CA PRO A 21 13.29 -9.88 -11.83
C PRO A 21 12.56 -11.16 -12.23
N LEU A 22 11.25 -11.08 -12.38
CA LEU A 22 10.44 -12.19 -12.87
C LEU A 22 10.74 -12.46 -14.34
N GLU A 23 11.09 -13.69 -14.67
CA GLU A 23 11.27 -14.16 -16.03
C GLU A 23 10.00 -14.89 -16.52
N LYS A 24 9.75 -14.86 -17.84
CA LYS A 24 8.64 -15.60 -18.42
C LYS A 24 8.85 -17.11 -18.22
N GLY A 25 7.86 -17.77 -17.66
CA GLY A 25 7.86 -19.21 -17.54
C GLY A 25 7.55 -19.92 -18.87
N ARG A 26 7.65 -21.23 -18.87
CA ARG A 26 7.41 -22.07 -20.06
C ARG A 26 5.95 -22.07 -20.50
N ASN A 27 5.02 -21.89 -19.56
CA ASN A 27 3.58 -21.92 -19.83
C ASN A 27 3.02 -20.50 -19.85
N SER A 28 1.98 -20.26 -20.65
CA SER A 28 1.23 -19.00 -20.62
C SER A 28 0.70 -18.73 -19.20
N GLY A 29 0.94 -17.52 -18.69
CA GLY A 29 0.55 -17.14 -17.33
C GLY A 29 1.48 -17.65 -16.23
N SER A 30 2.65 -18.22 -16.56
CA SER A 30 3.66 -18.59 -15.57
C SER A 30 4.85 -17.63 -15.60
N ALA A 31 5.45 -17.42 -14.43
CA ALA A 31 6.70 -16.69 -14.26
C ALA A 31 7.70 -17.52 -13.46
N VAL A 32 8.97 -17.25 -13.67
CA VAL A 32 10.06 -17.88 -12.92
C VAL A 32 10.77 -16.81 -12.10
N PHE A 33 11.07 -17.16 -10.88
CA PHE A 33 11.69 -16.32 -9.91
C PHE A 33 13.00 -16.98 -9.43
N ILE A 34 14.11 -16.25 -9.49
CA ILE A 34 15.44 -16.79 -9.14
C ILE A 34 15.79 -16.38 -7.71
N ALA A 35 15.54 -17.25 -6.77
CA ALA A 35 15.72 -16.95 -5.35
C ALA A 35 17.19 -16.77 -4.92
N SER A 36 18.17 -17.31 -5.68
CA SER A 36 19.59 -17.16 -5.36
C SER A 36 20.10 -15.72 -5.45
N ASN A 37 19.38 -14.84 -6.13
CA ASN A 37 19.74 -13.42 -6.26
C ASN A 37 19.13 -12.54 -5.17
N LEU A 38 18.28 -13.13 -4.31
CA LEU A 38 17.64 -12.41 -3.23
C LEU A 38 18.57 -12.18 -2.05
N PRO A 39 18.29 -11.16 -1.22
CA PRO A 39 18.92 -11.00 0.07
C PRO A 39 18.81 -12.28 0.92
N GLU A 40 19.90 -12.64 1.60
CA GLU A 40 20.00 -13.87 2.38
C GLU A 40 18.88 -14.00 3.42
N ALA A 41 18.58 -12.91 4.14
CA ALA A 41 17.52 -12.87 5.14
C ALA A 41 16.12 -13.20 4.55
N LEU A 42 15.84 -12.75 3.32
CA LEU A 42 14.60 -13.08 2.64
C LEU A 42 14.61 -14.55 2.15
N THR A 43 15.74 -15.04 1.65
CA THR A 43 15.88 -16.41 1.20
C THR A 43 15.65 -17.39 2.36
N LEU A 44 16.17 -17.10 3.56
CA LEU A 44 15.93 -17.89 4.76
C LEU A 44 14.45 -17.93 5.12
N ARG A 45 13.76 -16.78 5.16
CA ARG A 45 12.31 -16.73 5.43
C ARG A 45 11.48 -17.52 4.41
N LEU A 46 11.85 -17.47 3.13
CA LEU A 46 11.17 -18.24 2.08
C LEU A 46 11.36 -19.76 2.28
N LYS A 47 12.48 -20.20 2.84
CA LYS A 47 12.72 -21.60 3.22
C LYS A 47 11.93 -22.01 4.45
N ASP A 48 11.92 -21.19 5.49
CA ASP A 48 11.20 -21.44 6.74
C ASP A 48 9.68 -21.62 6.48
N GLU A 49 9.13 -20.82 5.56
CA GLU A 49 7.73 -20.95 5.13
C GLU A 49 7.50 -22.05 4.08
N SER A 50 8.51 -22.88 3.81
CA SER A 50 8.43 -23.97 2.83
C SER A 50 8.07 -23.53 1.40
N ILE A 51 8.21 -22.25 1.06
CA ILE A 51 7.99 -21.71 -0.28
C ILE A 51 9.17 -22.12 -1.19
N LEU A 52 10.40 -22.11 -0.64
CA LEU A 52 11.58 -22.64 -1.31
C LEU A 52 11.95 -23.99 -0.72
N LYS A 53 12.20 -24.96 -1.59
CA LYS A 53 12.71 -26.27 -1.19
C LYS A 53 14.22 -26.19 -0.96
N ASP A 54 14.69 -26.84 0.07
CA ASP A 54 16.12 -26.87 0.42
C ASP A 54 16.91 -27.83 -0.51
N ASN A 55 17.12 -27.41 -1.74
CA ASN A 55 17.93 -28.15 -2.71
C ASN A 55 19.30 -27.47 -2.87
N SER A 56 20.29 -28.03 -2.24
CA SER A 56 21.64 -27.49 -2.09
C SER A 56 22.52 -27.42 -3.36
N LYS A 57 22.02 -27.74 -4.56
CA LYS A 57 22.87 -27.90 -5.76
C LYS A 57 22.39 -27.21 -7.05
N GLN A 58 21.26 -26.54 -7.08
CA GLN A 58 20.79 -25.80 -8.27
C GLN A 58 20.36 -24.39 -7.86
N ALA A 59 20.52 -23.43 -8.78
CA ALA A 59 19.92 -22.12 -8.64
C ALA A 59 18.46 -22.31 -8.20
N GLN A 60 18.12 -21.83 -6.99
CA GLN A 60 16.79 -22.03 -6.43
C GLN A 60 15.81 -21.20 -7.25
N THR A 61 15.12 -21.86 -8.17
CA THR A 61 14.10 -21.25 -9.01
C THR A 61 12.73 -21.66 -8.50
N LEU A 62 11.85 -20.69 -8.36
CA LEU A 62 10.44 -20.88 -8.03
C LEU A 62 9.59 -20.57 -9.26
N SER A 63 8.80 -21.55 -9.70
CA SER A 63 7.80 -21.33 -10.76
C SER A 63 6.51 -20.83 -10.13
N LEU A 64 6.00 -19.71 -10.62
CA LEU A 64 4.79 -19.06 -10.15
C LEU A 64 3.71 -19.16 -11.22
N ASN A 65 2.49 -19.50 -10.83
CA ASN A 65 1.31 -19.32 -11.66
C ASN A 65 0.71 -17.94 -11.37
N LEU A 66 0.86 -17.00 -12.31
CA LEU A 66 0.39 -15.62 -12.15
C LEU A 66 -1.13 -15.55 -11.97
N ASN A 67 -1.87 -16.53 -12.48
CA ASN A 67 -3.32 -16.58 -12.35
C ASN A 67 -3.79 -17.00 -10.94
N GLU A 68 -2.93 -17.66 -10.17
CA GLU A 68 -3.19 -18.09 -8.79
C GLU A 68 -2.65 -17.10 -7.75
N LEU A 69 -1.93 -16.08 -8.21
CA LEU A 69 -1.41 -15.05 -7.32
C LEU A 69 -2.53 -14.14 -6.85
N HIS A 70 -2.75 -14.15 -5.56
CA HIS A 70 -3.69 -13.28 -4.88
C HIS A 70 -3.05 -12.67 -3.63
N ARG A 71 -3.69 -11.69 -3.06
CA ARG A 71 -3.17 -10.93 -1.91
C ARG A 71 -2.76 -11.81 -0.72
N SER A 72 -3.45 -12.92 -0.51
CA SER A 72 -3.17 -13.86 0.60
C SER A 72 -2.14 -14.93 0.21
N HIS A 73 -1.50 -14.84 -0.95
CA HIS A 73 -0.46 -15.79 -1.33
C HIS A 73 0.77 -15.61 -0.42
N PRO A 74 1.33 -16.68 0.17
CA PRO A 74 2.44 -16.56 1.15
C PRO A 74 3.62 -15.75 0.64
N LEU A 75 4.05 -15.97 -0.62
CA LEU A 75 5.13 -15.20 -1.23
C LEU A 75 4.83 -13.69 -1.26
N VAL A 76 3.59 -13.30 -1.59
CA VAL A 76 3.18 -11.90 -1.64
C VAL A 76 3.28 -11.28 -0.24
N GLY A 77 2.78 -11.99 0.77
CA GLY A 77 2.85 -11.56 2.17
C GLY A 77 4.28 -11.36 2.66
N LEU A 78 5.16 -12.35 2.41
CA LEU A 78 6.56 -12.29 2.81
C LEU A 78 7.33 -11.16 2.13
N LEU A 79 7.15 -10.99 0.81
CA LEU A 79 7.79 -9.88 0.09
C LEU A 79 7.30 -8.52 0.58
N ALA A 80 6.00 -8.37 0.83
CA ALA A 80 5.44 -7.13 1.35
C ALA A 80 5.98 -6.82 2.75
N GLN A 81 6.01 -7.81 3.63
CA GLN A 81 6.57 -7.65 4.98
C GLN A 81 8.06 -7.30 4.94
N TYR A 82 8.85 -8.03 4.15
CA TYR A 82 10.28 -7.76 4.00
C TYR A 82 10.55 -6.34 3.51
N LEU A 83 9.81 -5.88 2.48
CA LEU A 83 9.96 -4.53 1.95
C LEU A 83 9.56 -3.45 2.94
N LEU A 84 8.51 -3.68 3.74
CA LEU A 84 8.10 -2.75 4.80
C LEU A 84 9.16 -2.66 5.90
N GLU A 85 9.70 -3.78 6.35
CA GLU A 85 10.77 -3.82 7.35
C GLU A 85 12.02 -3.12 6.83
N ASN A 86 12.41 -3.43 5.58
CA ASN A 86 13.58 -2.83 4.94
C ASN A 86 13.43 -1.31 4.72
N ALA A 87 12.21 -0.82 4.45
CA ALA A 87 11.94 0.61 4.34
C ALA A 87 12.11 1.39 5.65
N LEU A 88 12.22 0.68 6.79
CA LEU A 88 12.54 1.27 8.10
C LEU A 88 14.03 1.24 8.39
N ASP A 89 14.82 0.51 7.61
CA ASP A 89 16.27 0.47 7.69
C ASP A 89 16.85 1.75 7.10
N SER A 90 17.60 2.50 7.92
CA SER A 90 18.16 3.79 7.52
C SER A 90 19.43 3.68 6.68
N GLU A 91 20.10 2.51 6.66
CA GLU A 91 21.42 2.39 6.02
C GLU A 91 21.34 2.14 4.50
N ASN A 92 20.50 1.21 4.04
CA ASN A 92 20.38 0.88 2.61
C ASN A 92 18.98 0.37 2.24
N PRO A 93 17.95 1.21 2.26
CA PRO A 93 16.59 0.76 1.96
C PRO A 93 16.41 0.44 0.47
N VAL A 94 15.95 -0.77 0.15
CA VAL A 94 15.51 -1.13 -1.22
C VAL A 94 14.16 -0.52 -1.57
N ALA A 95 13.40 -0.08 -0.57
CA ALA A 95 12.15 0.63 -0.72
C ALA A 95 12.11 1.81 0.24
N ALA A 96 11.47 2.90 -0.16
CA ALA A 96 11.27 4.08 0.67
C ALA A 96 9.78 4.29 0.93
N ARG A 97 9.44 4.77 2.12
CA ARG A 97 8.07 5.19 2.47
C ARG A 97 7.74 6.58 1.96
N CYS A 98 8.76 7.36 1.63
CA CYS A 98 8.61 8.71 1.11
C CYS A 98 9.38 8.84 -0.20
N ALA A 99 8.79 9.52 -1.18
CA ALA A 99 9.43 9.80 -2.46
C ALA A 99 8.97 11.15 -3.02
N VAL A 100 9.83 11.75 -3.81
CA VAL A 100 9.52 12.96 -4.61
C VAL A 100 9.97 12.71 -6.04
N THR A 101 9.14 13.06 -7.00
CA THR A 101 9.49 12.90 -8.41
C THR A 101 8.97 14.07 -9.26
N LEU A 102 9.69 14.37 -10.33
CA LEU A 102 9.18 15.18 -11.44
C LEU A 102 8.30 14.30 -12.34
N THR A 103 7.20 14.86 -12.84
CA THR A 103 6.32 14.17 -13.78
C THR A 103 5.54 15.16 -14.64
N GLU A 104 5.33 14.81 -15.90
CA GLU A 104 4.47 15.56 -16.83
C GLU A 104 2.97 15.35 -16.57
N ASN A 105 2.60 14.43 -15.64
CA ASN A 105 1.22 14.03 -15.41
C ASN A 105 0.46 14.92 -14.41
N VAL A 106 1.11 15.93 -13.84
CA VAL A 106 0.49 16.90 -12.94
C VAL A 106 0.83 18.32 -13.33
N GLU A 107 -0.12 19.22 -13.22
CA GLU A 107 0.06 20.65 -13.53
C GLU A 107 0.46 21.46 -12.30
N VAL A 108 0.14 20.95 -11.13
CA VAL A 108 0.47 21.56 -9.83
C VAL A 108 1.06 20.53 -8.90
N VAL A 109 1.85 21.00 -7.94
CA VAL A 109 2.40 20.12 -6.89
C VAL A 109 1.27 19.29 -6.30
N THR A 110 1.40 17.98 -6.37
CA THR A 110 0.39 17.05 -5.90
C THR A 110 1.05 16.09 -4.91
N THR A 111 0.55 16.06 -3.68
CA THR A 111 1.05 15.15 -2.64
C THR A 111 0.05 14.02 -2.44
N LEU A 112 0.55 12.78 -2.49
CA LEU A 112 -0.21 11.59 -2.18
C LEU A 112 0.19 11.08 -0.80
N TYR A 113 -0.79 10.88 0.07
CA TYR A 113 -0.63 10.26 1.37
C TYR A 113 -1.27 8.88 1.34
N LEU A 114 -0.48 7.85 1.59
CA LEU A 114 -0.99 6.51 1.82
C LEU A 114 -1.37 6.39 3.29
N LEU A 115 -2.65 6.25 3.57
CA LEU A 115 -3.21 6.26 4.91
C LEU A 115 -3.76 4.87 5.26
N ARG A 116 -3.53 4.45 6.51
CA ARG A 116 -4.21 3.30 7.09
C ARG A 116 -5.25 3.82 8.09
N LEU A 117 -6.50 3.52 7.80
CA LEU A 117 -7.63 3.80 8.67
C LEU A 117 -7.98 2.54 9.44
N ARG A 118 -8.19 2.69 10.73
CA ARG A 118 -8.67 1.61 11.61
C ARG A 118 -10.03 2.00 12.16
N HIS A 119 -10.95 1.06 12.13
CA HIS A 119 -12.33 1.25 12.59
C HIS A 119 -12.69 0.19 13.60
N GLN A 120 -13.26 0.61 14.71
CA GLN A 120 -13.84 -0.28 15.69
C GLN A 120 -15.32 -0.49 15.36
N LEU A 121 -15.69 -1.70 14.98
CA LEU A 121 -17.06 -2.13 14.81
C LEU A 121 -17.56 -2.76 16.12
N SER A 122 -18.64 -2.23 16.69
CA SER A 122 -19.28 -2.75 17.89
C SER A 122 -20.71 -3.14 17.58
N TYR A 123 -21.16 -4.30 18.07
CA TYR A 123 -22.55 -4.73 17.96
C TYR A 123 -22.95 -5.64 19.13
N VAL A 124 -24.23 -5.75 19.36
CA VAL A 124 -24.78 -6.62 20.42
C VAL A 124 -25.50 -7.80 19.76
N ARG A 125 -25.09 -9.02 20.10
CA ARG A 125 -25.73 -10.26 19.65
C ARG A 125 -26.10 -11.11 20.87
N ARG A 126 -27.37 -11.50 20.95
CA ARG A 126 -27.88 -12.32 22.09
C ARG A 126 -27.55 -11.73 23.46
N ARG A 127 -27.56 -10.41 23.61
CA ARG A 127 -27.17 -9.62 24.80
C ARG A 127 -25.69 -9.61 25.14
N GLU A 128 -24.84 -10.18 24.30
CA GLU A 128 -23.39 -10.10 24.45
C GLU A 128 -22.81 -9.03 23.52
N PRO A 129 -21.95 -8.14 24.03
CA PRO A 129 -21.27 -7.17 23.21
C PRO A 129 -20.12 -7.84 22.46
N PHE A 130 -20.03 -7.57 21.15
CA PHE A 130 -18.92 -7.98 20.28
C PHE A 130 -18.21 -6.75 19.74
N GLN A 131 -16.90 -6.86 19.64
CA GLN A 131 -16.06 -5.84 19.04
C GLN A 131 -15.15 -6.47 17.99
N MET A 132 -15.01 -5.79 16.86
CA MET A 132 -14.11 -6.17 15.78
C MET A 132 -13.32 -4.94 15.34
N MET A 133 -12.09 -5.15 14.90
CA MET A 133 -11.29 -4.13 14.24
C MET A 133 -11.35 -4.37 12.74
N ALA A 134 -11.67 -3.33 11.97
CA ALA A 134 -11.53 -3.31 10.53
C ALA A 134 -10.42 -2.33 10.14
N GLU A 135 -9.62 -2.69 9.16
CA GLU A 135 -8.58 -1.84 8.62
C GLU A 135 -8.78 -1.66 7.12
N GLU A 136 -8.55 -0.46 6.64
CA GLU A 136 -8.49 -0.14 5.22
C GLU A 136 -7.30 0.77 4.94
N THR A 137 -6.77 0.63 3.73
CA THR A 137 -5.74 1.51 3.21
C THR A 137 -6.32 2.34 2.08
N ILE A 138 -6.15 3.64 2.16
CA ILE A 138 -6.62 4.59 1.16
C ILE A 138 -5.50 5.53 0.73
N THR A 139 -5.62 6.08 -0.47
CA THR A 139 -4.78 7.16 -0.95
C THR A 139 -5.56 8.47 -0.87
N LEU A 140 -4.96 9.47 -0.22
CA LEU A 140 -5.44 10.83 -0.16
C LEU A 140 -4.51 11.70 -1.00
N ALA A 141 -5.04 12.41 -1.99
CA ALA A 141 -4.30 13.37 -2.79
C ALA A 141 -4.60 14.79 -2.34
N VAL A 142 -3.54 15.59 -2.24
CA VAL A 142 -3.64 17.04 -2.00
C VAL A 142 -3.00 17.75 -3.19
N ARG A 143 -3.80 18.52 -3.93
CA ARG A 143 -3.35 19.24 -5.12
C ARG A 143 -3.22 20.73 -4.81
N GLY A 144 -2.07 21.29 -5.15
CA GLY A 144 -1.74 22.70 -4.93
C GLY A 144 -1.26 22.96 -3.51
N ARG A 145 -0.51 24.04 -3.35
CA ARG A 145 -0.02 24.53 -2.04
C ARG A 145 -0.85 25.69 -1.50
N VAL A 146 -1.41 26.47 -2.42
CA VAL A 146 -2.30 27.59 -2.10
C VAL A 146 -3.72 27.16 -2.45
N ASN A 147 -4.65 27.22 -1.49
CA ASN A 147 -6.02 26.69 -1.63
C ASN A 147 -6.04 25.22 -2.09
N PRO A 148 -5.50 24.31 -1.29
CA PRO A 148 -5.35 22.90 -1.68
C PRO A 148 -6.72 22.23 -1.87
N THR A 149 -6.81 21.39 -2.88
CA THR A 149 -7.95 20.48 -3.07
C THR A 149 -7.60 19.09 -2.56
N TRP A 150 -8.56 18.46 -1.86
CA TRP A 150 -8.41 17.16 -1.24
C TRP A 150 -9.25 16.13 -2.00
N GLU A 151 -8.62 15.07 -2.46
CA GLU A 151 -9.25 14.03 -3.25
C GLU A 151 -8.91 12.66 -2.68
N SER A 152 -9.88 11.75 -2.67
CA SER A 152 -9.68 10.35 -2.29
C SER A 152 -10.48 9.43 -3.21
N GLY A 153 -10.11 8.15 -3.25
CA GLY A 153 -10.80 7.16 -4.08
C GLY A 153 -10.09 6.85 -5.39
N ASP A 154 -10.84 6.42 -6.40
CA ASP A 154 -10.29 5.85 -7.64
C ASP A 154 -9.47 6.87 -8.47
N SER A 155 -9.80 8.16 -8.41
CA SER A 155 -9.04 9.22 -9.09
C SER A 155 -7.58 9.29 -8.64
N THR A 156 -7.29 8.93 -7.39
CA THR A 156 -5.93 8.95 -6.85
C THR A 156 -5.08 7.78 -7.31
N SER A 157 -5.68 6.67 -7.75
CA SER A 157 -4.97 5.49 -8.23
C SER A 157 -4.17 5.76 -9.49
N GLN A 158 -4.66 6.64 -10.35
CA GLN A 158 -3.96 7.06 -11.57
C GLN A 158 -2.68 7.84 -11.26
N LEU A 159 -2.70 8.63 -10.19
CA LEU A 159 -1.54 9.40 -9.74
C LEU A 159 -0.41 8.50 -9.22
N LEU A 160 -0.75 7.35 -8.63
CA LEU A 160 0.25 6.35 -8.22
C LEU A 160 0.96 5.68 -9.40
N ALA A 161 0.36 5.74 -10.59
CA ALA A 161 0.93 5.18 -11.82
C ALA A 161 1.74 6.21 -12.63
N CYS A 162 1.85 7.46 -12.17
CA CYS A 162 2.66 8.50 -12.83
C CYS A 162 4.10 8.07 -12.95
N LYS A 163 4.67 8.30 -14.14
CA LYS A 163 6.07 7.97 -14.41
C LYS A 163 6.98 9.16 -14.07
N PRO A 164 8.13 8.90 -13.46
CA PRO A 164 9.16 9.93 -13.30
C PRO A 164 9.63 10.43 -14.66
N SER A 165 9.81 11.75 -14.81
CA SER A 165 10.40 12.40 -15.98
C SER A 165 11.85 12.84 -15.76
N GLY A 166 12.27 12.98 -14.48
CA GLY A 166 13.61 13.42 -14.15
C GLY A 166 14.00 13.12 -12.70
N ASN A 167 15.28 13.33 -12.40
CA ASN A 167 15.84 13.22 -11.06
C ASN A 167 15.88 14.59 -10.39
N LEU A 168 15.79 14.57 -9.06
CA LEU A 168 15.84 15.74 -8.21
C LEU A 168 17.08 15.71 -7.30
N PRO A 169 17.65 16.89 -6.97
CA PRO A 169 18.66 16.98 -5.91
C PRO A 169 18.09 16.48 -4.56
N VAL A 170 18.95 15.85 -3.75
CA VAL A 170 18.57 15.28 -2.45
C VAL A 170 17.99 16.33 -1.50
N GLU A 171 18.54 17.53 -1.52
CA GLU A 171 18.06 18.67 -0.71
C GLU A 171 16.63 19.05 -1.08
N THR A 172 16.29 19.01 -2.37
CA THR A 172 14.93 19.25 -2.84
C THR A 172 13.99 18.14 -2.38
N ILE A 173 14.40 16.89 -2.49
CA ILE A 173 13.62 15.74 -2.01
C ILE A 173 13.31 15.89 -0.53
N HIS A 174 14.31 16.18 0.30
CA HIS A 174 14.12 16.34 1.75
C HIS A 174 13.19 17.51 2.08
N ARG A 175 13.39 18.65 1.41
CA ARG A 175 12.54 19.83 1.61
C ARG A 175 11.06 19.55 1.29
N GLU A 176 10.80 18.87 0.15
CA GLU A 176 9.44 18.57 -0.29
C GLU A 176 8.75 17.55 0.64
N ILE A 177 9.47 16.52 1.07
CA ILE A 177 8.95 15.56 2.05
C ILE A 177 8.63 16.26 3.38
N HIS A 178 9.55 17.09 3.89
CA HIS A 178 9.34 17.81 5.14
C HIS A 178 8.12 18.75 5.03
N ALA A 179 7.99 19.48 3.93
CA ALA A 179 6.86 20.36 3.69
C ALA A 179 5.53 19.57 3.63
N ALA A 180 5.53 18.40 3.00
CA ALA A 180 4.35 17.55 2.92
C ALA A 180 3.93 16.99 4.30
N LEU A 181 4.89 16.57 5.12
CA LEU A 181 4.62 16.06 6.47
C LEU A 181 4.14 17.20 7.40
N GLN A 182 4.77 18.36 7.31
CA GLN A 182 4.33 19.54 8.09
C GLN A 182 2.92 19.97 7.71
N PHE A 183 2.61 20.00 6.40
CA PHE A 183 1.28 20.33 5.90
C PHE A 183 0.21 19.41 6.50
N LEU A 184 0.47 18.11 6.56
CA LEU A 184 -0.47 17.15 7.14
C LEU A 184 -0.64 17.35 8.66
N THR A 185 0.44 17.71 9.35
CA THR A 185 0.43 18.01 10.79
C THR A 185 -0.39 19.28 11.09
N ASP A 186 -0.37 20.24 10.18
CA ASP A 186 -1.12 21.50 10.31
C ASP A 186 -2.62 21.35 9.98
N HIS A 187 -3.05 20.22 9.42
CA HIS A 187 -4.45 19.96 9.00
C HIS A 187 -5.01 18.64 9.57
N PRO A 188 -4.93 18.39 10.88
CA PRO A 188 -5.38 17.14 11.48
C PRO A 188 -6.89 16.91 11.28
N GLU A 189 -7.67 18.00 11.25
CA GLU A 189 -9.13 17.97 11.07
C GLU A 189 -9.56 17.33 9.75
N GLN A 190 -8.74 17.42 8.70
CA GLN A 190 -9.03 16.79 7.40
C GLN A 190 -8.92 15.26 7.48
N LEU A 191 -7.92 14.77 8.21
CA LEU A 191 -7.75 13.32 8.44
C LEU A 191 -8.85 12.77 9.33
N GLU A 192 -9.23 13.48 10.39
CA GLU A 192 -10.32 13.09 11.27
C GLU A 192 -11.65 13.05 10.52
N LYS A 193 -11.95 14.10 9.73
CA LYS A 193 -13.13 14.15 8.88
C LYS A 193 -13.19 12.95 7.93
N LEU A 194 -12.09 12.67 7.23
CA LEU A 194 -11.98 11.54 6.32
C LEU A 194 -12.22 10.21 7.04
N ALA A 195 -11.61 10.01 8.22
CA ALA A 195 -11.79 8.81 9.03
C ALA A 195 -13.26 8.62 9.46
N HIS A 196 -13.95 9.70 9.84
CA HIS A 196 -15.37 9.66 10.18
C HIS A 196 -16.27 9.37 8.97
N GLU A 197 -15.99 9.97 7.82
CA GLU A 197 -16.72 9.70 6.57
C GLU A 197 -16.59 8.24 6.15
N ARG A 198 -15.38 7.68 6.25
CA ARG A 198 -15.14 6.25 5.96
C ARG A 198 -15.82 5.33 6.96
N ALA A 199 -15.80 5.66 8.25
CA ALA A 199 -16.52 4.92 9.29
C ALA A 199 -18.04 4.87 9.00
N ASN A 200 -18.63 6.00 8.60
CA ASN A 200 -20.05 6.08 8.23
C ASN A 200 -20.36 5.24 6.97
N THR A 201 -19.49 5.27 5.98
CA THR A 201 -19.63 4.44 4.77
C THR A 201 -19.58 2.95 5.13
N LEU A 202 -18.62 2.54 5.96
CA LEU A 202 -18.48 1.15 6.43
C LEU A 202 -19.71 0.71 7.23
N LEU A 203 -20.26 1.59 8.07
CA LEU A 203 -21.49 1.33 8.82
C LEU A 203 -22.67 1.09 7.88
N ALA A 204 -22.86 1.98 6.88
CA ALA A 204 -23.96 1.87 5.90
C ALA A 204 -23.84 0.57 5.08
N ASP A 205 -22.64 0.22 4.62
CA ASP A 205 -22.40 -1.02 3.90
C ASP A 205 -22.69 -2.25 4.76
N HIS A 206 -22.26 -2.22 6.02
CA HIS A 206 -22.52 -3.30 6.97
C HIS A 206 -24.00 -3.47 7.24
N GLN A 207 -24.74 -2.38 7.47
CA GLN A 207 -26.20 -2.39 7.67
C GLN A 207 -26.91 -2.98 6.45
N ARG A 208 -26.58 -2.55 5.24
CA ARG A 208 -27.16 -3.07 4.00
C ARG A 208 -27.00 -4.60 3.87
N VAL A 209 -25.81 -5.12 4.17
CA VAL A 209 -25.55 -6.56 4.12
C VAL A 209 -26.36 -7.31 5.18
N ARG A 210 -26.49 -6.75 6.39
CA ARG A 210 -27.23 -7.37 7.48
C ARG A 210 -28.74 -7.35 7.28
N GLU A 211 -29.28 -6.27 6.73
CA GLU A 211 -30.69 -6.18 6.34
C GLU A 211 -31.04 -7.25 5.31
N ALA A 212 -30.18 -7.44 4.30
CA ALA A 212 -30.34 -8.52 3.33
C ALA A 212 -30.34 -9.92 3.98
N ALA A 213 -29.55 -10.09 5.07
CA ALA A 213 -29.49 -11.33 5.86
C ALA A 213 -30.60 -11.44 6.94
N ARG A 214 -31.53 -10.46 7.04
CA ARG A 214 -32.57 -10.36 8.06
C ARG A 214 -32.02 -10.39 9.51
N ASP A 215 -30.81 -9.91 9.69
CA ASP A 215 -30.15 -9.81 11.00
C ASP A 215 -30.35 -8.39 11.54
N VAL A 216 -31.25 -8.25 12.52
CA VAL A 216 -31.58 -6.95 13.13
C VAL A 216 -30.72 -6.77 14.37
N GLY A 217 -29.74 -5.86 14.33
CA GLY A 217 -28.87 -5.52 15.44
C GLY A 217 -28.54 -4.03 15.46
N GLN A 218 -28.11 -3.52 16.62
CA GLN A 218 -27.53 -2.20 16.71
C GLN A 218 -26.02 -2.31 16.41
N TYR A 219 -25.59 -1.64 15.38
CA TYR A 219 -24.20 -1.59 14.93
C TYR A 219 -23.67 -0.18 15.10
N LYS A 220 -22.45 -0.07 15.56
CA LYS A 220 -21.70 1.19 15.65
C LYS A 220 -20.33 0.99 15.05
N VAL A 221 -19.92 1.91 14.18
CA VAL A 221 -18.56 2.00 13.68
C VAL A 221 -17.96 3.31 14.15
N SER A 222 -16.77 3.24 14.73
CA SER A 222 -16.04 4.43 15.19
C SER A 222 -14.63 4.38 14.62
N PRO A 223 -14.09 5.49 14.09
CA PRO A 223 -12.69 5.52 13.67
C PRO A 223 -11.76 5.46 14.89
N CYS A 224 -10.61 4.80 14.71
CA CYS A 224 -9.52 4.82 15.68
C CYS A 224 -8.54 5.91 15.25
N LEU A 225 -8.42 6.95 16.06
CA LEU A 225 -7.51 8.07 15.82
C LEU A 225 -6.24 7.94 16.68
N PRO A 226 -5.12 8.52 16.24
CA PRO A 226 -4.92 9.19 14.97
C PRO A 226 -4.87 8.23 13.77
N VAL A 227 -5.04 8.77 12.56
CA VAL A 227 -4.86 8.05 11.31
C VAL A 227 -3.37 7.77 11.08
N ASP A 228 -3.02 6.56 10.66
CA ASP A 228 -1.64 6.20 10.39
C ASP A 228 -1.22 6.63 8.97
N VAL A 229 -0.12 7.37 8.87
CA VAL A 229 0.51 7.72 7.58
C VAL A 229 1.53 6.64 7.22
N MET A 230 1.22 5.84 6.22
CA MET A 230 2.06 4.72 5.77
C MET A 230 3.15 5.17 4.80
N GLY A 231 2.87 6.18 3.99
CA GLY A 231 3.80 6.71 3.02
C GLY A 231 3.38 8.06 2.46
N VAL A 232 4.35 8.78 1.90
CA VAL A 232 4.18 10.11 1.28
C VAL A 232 4.85 10.11 -0.07
N TYR A 233 4.13 10.53 -1.11
CA TYR A 233 4.65 10.64 -2.46
C TYR A 233 4.32 12.00 -3.04
N VAL A 234 5.34 12.82 -3.32
CA VAL A 234 5.19 14.17 -3.84
C VAL A 234 5.48 14.16 -5.35
N LEU A 235 4.50 14.58 -6.13
CA LEU A 235 4.58 14.77 -7.56
C LEU A 235 4.80 16.26 -7.86
N LEU A 236 5.90 16.58 -8.46
CA LEU A 236 6.23 17.92 -8.92
C LEU A 236 6.00 18.01 -10.44
N PRO A 237 5.35 19.07 -10.94
CA PRO A 237 5.23 19.25 -12.38
C PRO A 237 6.60 19.45 -13.03
N ASP A 238 6.82 18.82 -14.20
CA ASP A 238 8.08 18.92 -14.94
C ASP A 238 8.22 20.25 -15.72
N SER A 239 7.18 21.07 -15.70
CA SER A 239 7.10 22.37 -16.39
C SER A 239 7.53 23.56 -15.51
N LEU A 240 8.38 23.31 -14.50
CA LEU A 240 8.95 24.36 -13.65
C LEU A 240 10.30 24.84 -14.15
#